data_7f30775c08f07c9123a94fe43e4ce7f2
#
_entry.id   7f30775c08f07c9123a94fe43e4ce7f2
#
_cell.length_a   1.000
_cell.length_b   1.000
_cell.length_c   1.000
_cell.angle_alpha   90.00
_cell.angle_beta   90.00
_cell.angle_gamma   90.00
#
_symmetry.space_group_name_H-M   'P 1'
#
loop_
_entity.id
_entity.type
_entity.pdbx_description
1 polymer ?
#
loop_
_entity_poly.entity_id
_entity_poly.type
_entity_poly.pdbx_seq_one_letter_code
_entity_poly.pdbx_strand_id
1 'polypeptide(L)'
;MFILRFLENFRDYTRLQKSILFLIAAEFCLQLINSSFLSNLPLFMHREGYTDGQVADATKYRYLGVLISAAFVGFYIRRRKLLPLFYLACICVPFFAFGILYTVQLHRIPLNHTMQMLWGASFTCMQIPVLPFILRNSPAEHHTSAISLSYATWSLATIVCSIVIASLSALNPHYFDEKTLLFGITFASVAGMWCISRVKITEAVPFTGKENPGNPKPDWFIIFKALLPTLIIAIGAGITIPFISLFFTNVHHMSTAWFNGVNIVASLLVAIGALFVPKIKKYIGYKIAIPTTQGFAILALILMATTQFYNQMSIAVFIAVGCYLLRQPLMNMAGPMTSDVVMNYVGKHNQEIVSALTAAIWSGSWFFDGLLFGIMRDQGIDYVDIFLITAALYTVGVIWYTFLVNEYERRLKADSAGR
;
A
#
# COMPACT_ATOMS: atom_id res chain seq x y z
N MET A 1 7.29 9.85 31.61
CA MET A 1 7.12 8.39 31.44
C MET A 1 6.59 8.00 30.05
N PHE A 2 5.53 8.63 29.52
CA PHE A 2 4.98 8.35 28.18
C PHE A 2 5.97 8.68 27.04
N ILE A 3 6.62 9.85 27.08
CA ILE A 3 7.62 10.31 26.09
C ILE A 3 8.88 9.41 26.07
N LEU A 4 9.36 8.96 27.24
CA LEU A 4 10.49 8.03 27.31
C LEU A 4 10.16 6.65 26.72
N ARG A 5 8.95 6.12 26.98
CA ARG A 5 8.45 4.91 26.33
C ARG A 5 8.21 5.08 24.83
N PHE A 6 7.84 6.27 24.38
CA PHE A 6 7.71 6.61 22.97
C PHE A 6 9.08 6.62 22.28
N LEU A 7 10.11 7.17 22.91
CA LEU A 7 11.49 7.18 22.39
C LEU A 7 12.12 5.77 22.36
N GLU A 8 11.77 4.86 23.30
CA GLU A 8 12.14 3.45 23.21
C GLU A 8 11.60 2.75 21.96
N ASN A 9 10.44 3.20 21.42
CA ASN A 9 9.89 2.65 20.17
C ASN A 9 10.79 2.91 18.98
N PHE A 10 11.46 4.08 18.93
CA PHE A 10 12.39 4.41 17.86
C PHE A 10 13.70 3.63 17.94
N ARG A 11 14.03 3.07 19.10
CA ARG A 11 15.27 2.30 19.28
C ARG A 11 15.30 1.01 18.45
N ASP A 12 14.16 0.38 18.19
CA ASP A 12 14.09 -0.79 17.30
C ASP A 12 14.36 -0.42 15.85
N TYR A 13 13.97 0.78 15.42
CA TYR A 13 14.24 1.30 14.07
C TYR A 13 15.70 1.78 13.90
N THR A 14 16.34 2.31 14.95
CA THR A 14 17.76 2.72 14.90
C THR A 14 18.73 1.54 14.84
N ARG A 15 18.28 0.32 15.17
CA ARG A 15 19.05 -0.91 15.06
C ARG A 15 19.02 -1.54 13.68
N LEU A 16 18.16 -1.05 12.77
CA LEU A 16 18.11 -1.52 11.39
C LEU A 16 19.46 -1.25 10.69
N GLN A 17 19.85 -2.18 9.85
CA GLN A 17 21.05 -2.01 9.03
C GLN A 17 20.92 -0.77 8.14
N LYS A 18 21.99 0.04 8.05
CA LYS A 18 22.01 1.27 7.24
C LYS A 18 21.55 1.04 5.79
N SER A 19 21.93 -0.07 5.18
CA SER A 19 21.53 -0.40 3.82
C SER A 19 20.02 -0.63 3.68
N ILE A 20 19.37 -1.25 4.68
CA ILE A 20 17.91 -1.40 4.69
C ILE A 20 17.22 -0.04 4.86
N LEU A 21 17.76 0.83 5.72
CA LEU A 21 17.25 2.19 5.88
C LEU A 21 17.39 3.01 4.58
N PHE A 22 18.52 2.89 3.86
CA PHE A 22 18.70 3.56 2.57
C PHE A 22 17.76 3.02 1.49
N LEU A 23 17.47 1.71 1.48
CA LEU A 23 16.46 1.14 0.59
C LEU A 23 15.07 1.71 0.88
N ILE A 24 14.66 1.74 2.15
CA ILE A 24 13.36 2.30 2.56
C ILE A 24 13.29 3.81 2.28
N ALA A 25 14.40 4.54 2.43
CA ALA A 25 14.48 5.94 2.03
C ALA A 25 14.33 6.12 0.51
N ALA A 26 14.91 5.23 -0.31
CA ALA A 26 14.69 5.24 -1.75
C ALA A 26 13.23 4.94 -2.10
N GLU A 27 12.61 3.96 -1.43
CA GLU A 27 11.18 3.68 -1.55
C GLU A 27 10.34 4.90 -1.20
N PHE A 28 10.63 5.58 -0.08
CA PHE A 28 9.96 6.81 0.33
C PHE A 28 10.02 7.90 -0.75
N CYS A 29 11.18 8.11 -1.39
CA CYS A 29 11.31 9.06 -2.49
C CYS A 29 10.39 8.73 -3.66
N LEU A 30 10.22 7.44 -4.01
CA LEU A 30 9.28 7.03 -5.06
C LEU A 30 7.82 7.15 -4.60
N GLN A 31 7.54 6.94 -3.32
CA GLN A 31 6.21 7.13 -2.75
C GLN A 31 5.77 8.61 -2.76
N LEU A 32 6.69 9.58 -2.76
CA LEU A 32 6.34 10.99 -2.95
C LEU A 32 5.63 11.22 -4.29
N ILE A 33 6.15 10.62 -5.39
CA ILE A 33 5.48 10.69 -6.70
C ILE A 33 4.13 9.97 -6.61
N ASN A 34 4.12 8.73 -6.12
CA ASN A 34 2.92 7.92 -6.09
C ASN A 34 1.76 8.60 -5.33
N SER A 35 2.06 9.16 -4.16
CA SER A 35 1.09 9.87 -3.32
C SER A 35 0.61 11.18 -3.94
N SER A 36 1.53 12.01 -4.46
CA SER A 36 1.17 13.28 -5.08
C SER A 36 0.38 13.08 -6.37
N PHE A 37 0.72 12.07 -7.17
CA PHE A 37 0.01 11.74 -8.40
C PHE A 37 -1.39 11.20 -8.13
N LEU A 38 -1.57 10.40 -7.08
CA LEU A 38 -2.90 9.90 -6.72
C LEU A 38 -3.87 11.04 -6.40
N SER A 39 -3.38 12.07 -5.68
CA SER A 39 -4.23 13.16 -5.19
C SER A 39 -4.32 14.34 -6.15
N ASN A 40 -3.22 14.72 -6.80
CA ASN A 40 -3.12 15.99 -7.52
C ASN A 40 -2.98 15.88 -9.04
N LEU A 41 -2.58 14.71 -9.57
CA LEU A 41 -2.56 14.52 -11.02
C LEU A 41 -3.96 14.65 -11.65
N PRO A 42 -5.05 14.11 -11.05
CA PRO A 42 -6.40 14.35 -11.54
C PRO A 42 -6.75 15.82 -11.63
N LEU A 43 -6.41 16.61 -10.61
CA LEU A 43 -6.65 18.06 -10.57
C LEU A 43 -5.87 18.78 -11.67
N PHE A 44 -4.61 18.43 -11.85
CA PHE A 44 -3.79 18.98 -12.95
C PHE A 44 -4.38 18.64 -14.32
N MET A 45 -4.79 17.38 -14.55
CA MET A 45 -5.44 16.98 -15.81
C MET A 45 -6.74 17.75 -16.06
N HIS A 46 -7.58 17.96 -15.03
CA HIS A 46 -8.78 18.78 -15.14
C HIS A 46 -8.50 20.23 -15.54
N ARG A 47 -7.47 20.84 -14.96
CA ARG A 47 -7.05 22.20 -15.32
C ARG A 47 -6.57 22.30 -16.78
N GLU A 48 -5.94 21.24 -17.27
CA GLU A 48 -5.55 21.12 -18.69
C GLU A 48 -6.73 20.73 -19.59
N GLY A 49 -7.98 20.66 -19.09
CA GLY A 49 -9.18 20.43 -19.87
C GLY A 49 -9.54 18.96 -20.13
N TYR A 50 -8.95 18.03 -19.42
CA TYR A 50 -9.32 16.60 -19.50
C TYR A 50 -10.64 16.34 -18.80
N THR A 51 -11.48 15.48 -19.40
CA THR A 51 -12.71 14.99 -18.77
C THR A 51 -12.44 13.97 -17.68
N ASP A 52 -13.39 13.76 -16.74
CA ASP A 52 -13.31 12.74 -15.69
C ASP A 52 -13.05 11.35 -16.25
N GLY A 53 -13.69 11.00 -17.37
CA GLY A 53 -13.49 9.74 -18.05
C GLY A 53 -12.06 9.56 -18.55
N GLN A 54 -11.45 10.60 -19.10
CA GLN A 54 -10.06 10.58 -19.58
C GLN A 54 -9.07 10.47 -18.41
N VAL A 55 -9.36 11.11 -17.28
CA VAL A 55 -8.57 10.99 -16.05
C VAL A 55 -8.64 9.57 -15.49
N ALA A 56 -9.83 8.99 -15.44
CA ALA A 56 -10.03 7.61 -14.99
C ALA A 56 -9.33 6.61 -15.92
N ASP A 57 -9.44 6.80 -17.23
CA ASP A 57 -8.74 5.97 -18.21
C ASP A 57 -7.22 6.04 -18.05
N ALA A 58 -6.64 7.21 -17.88
CA ALA A 58 -5.22 7.35 -17.65
C ALA A 58 -4.76 6.57 -16.41
N THR A 59 -5.49 6.70 -15.30
CA THR A 59 -5.20 5.99 -14.05
C THR A 59 -5.30 4.47 -14.19
N LYS A 60 -6.29 3.98 -14.95
CA LYS A 60 -6.48 2.55 -15.25
C LYS A 60 -5.23 1.92 -15.88
N TYR A 61 -4.59 2.61 -16.85
CA TYR A 61 -3.38 2.11 -17.50
C TYR A 61 -2.19 1.95 -16.56
N ARG A 62 -2.11 2.76 -15.49
CA ARG A 62 -1.11 2.57 -14.41
C ARG A 62 -1.25 1.19 -13.76
N TYR A 63 -2.44 0.84 -13.34
CA TYR A 63 -2.70 -0.46 -12.67
C TYR A 63 -2.57 -1.63 -13.64
N LEU A 64 -2.91 -1.44 -14.91
CA LEU A 64 -2.64 -2.42 -15.96
C LEU A 64 -1.13 -2.70 -16.09
N GLY A 65 -0.30 -1.64 -16.06
CA GLY A 65 1.16 -1.78 -16.06
C GLY A 65 1.68 -2.58 -14.88
N VAL A 66 1.17 -2.31 -13.68
CA VAL A 66 1.52 -3.11 -12.47
C VAL A 66 1.08 -4.55 -12.63
N LEU A 67 -0.16 -4.80 -13.06
CA LEU A 67 -0.73 -6.14 -13.20
C LEU A 67 0.10 -7.02 -14.17
N ILE A 68 0.41 -6.47 -15.34
CA ILE A 68 1.19 -7.20 -16.36
C ILE A 68 2.62 -7.44 -15.86
N SER A 69 3.28 -6.43 -15.30
CA SER A 69 4.68 -6.54 -14.89
C SER A 69 4.88 -7.37 -13.63
N ALA A 70 3.88 -7.49 -12.77
CA ALA A 70 3.99 -8.23 -11.51
C ALA A 70 4.44 -9.68 -11.72
N ALA A 71 3.85 -10.39 -12.69
CA ALA A 71 4.23 -11.76 -13.02
C ALA A 71 5.68 -11.84 -13.53
N PHE A 72 6.05 -10.96 -14.48
CA PHE A 72 7.39 -10.94 -15.07
C PHE A 72 8.46 -10.62 -14.01
N VAL A 73 8.24 -9.59 -13.18
CA VAL A 73 9.17 -9.23 -12.11
C VAL A 73 9.26 -10.37 -11.08
N GLY A 74 8.14 -10.98 -10.69
CA GLY A 74 8.12 -12.09 -9.74
C GLY A 74 8.92 -13.31 -10.22
N PHE A 75 8.80 -13.67 -11.50
CA PHE A 75 9.64 -14.72 -12.09
C PHE A 75 11.10 -14.30 -12.25
N TYR A 76 11.36 -13.04 -12.63
CA TYR A 76 12.71 -12.53 -12.84
C TYR A 76 13.53 -12.53 -11.53
N ILE A 77 12.94 -12.10 -10.41
CA ILE A 77 13.64 -11.96 -9.11
C ILE A 77 13.96 -13.31 -8.46
N ARG A 78 13.36 -14.38 -8.94
CA ARG A 78 13.59 -15.71 -8.41
C ARG A 78 15.06 -16.09 -8.53
N ARG A 79 15.75 -16.28 -7.39
CA ARG A 79 17.17 -16.63 -7.31
C ARG A 79 18.13 -15.62 -7.96
N ARG A 80 17.71 -14.37 -8.14
CA ARG A 80 18.56 -13.31 -8.69
C ARG A 80 18.79 -12.21 -7.66
N LYS A 81 19.79 -11.37 -7.94
CA LYS A 81 20.02 -10.13 -7.20
C LYS A 81 18.86 -9.15 -7.46
N LEU A 82 18.40 -8.48 -6.41
CA LEU A 82 17.24 -7.58 -6.46
C LEU A 82 17.67 -6.12 -6.65
N LEU A 83 18.89 -5.78 -6.23
CA LEU A 83 19.43 -4.42 -6.30
C LEU A 83 19.34 -3.78 -7.71
N PRO A 84 19.59 -4.48 -8.83
CA PRO A 84 19.41 -3.89 -10.17
C PRO A 84 17.99 -3.40 -10.44
N LEU A 85 16.96 -4.09 -9.91
CA LEU A 85 15.57 -3.67 -10.08
C LEU A 85 15.27 -2.37 -9.33
N PHE A 86 15.85 -2.18 -8.15
CA PHE A 86 15.72 -0.93 -7.40
C PHE A 86 16.38 0.25 -8.12
N TYR A 87 17.55 0.04 -8.75
CA TYR A 87 18.17 1.05 -9.62
C TYR A 87 17.25 1.39 -10.80
N LEU A 88 16.70 0.36 -11.46
CA LEU A 88 15.75 0.54 -12.57
C LEU A 88 14.53 1.35 -12.12
N ALA A 89 13.93 1.03 -10.97
CA ALA A 89 12.80 1.77 -10.42
C ALA A 89 13.16 3.23 -10.13
N CYS A 90 14.30 3.49 -9.46
CA CYS A 90 14.71 4.85 -9.10
C CYS A 90 15.04 5.73 -10.31
N ILE A 91 15.37 5.16 -11.47
CA ILE A 91 15.58 5.88 -12.73
C ILE A 91 14.27 6.04 -13.49
N CYS A 92 13.57 4.92 -13.71
CA CYS A 92 12.42 4.88 -14.63
C CYS A 92 11.15 5.52 -14.03
N VAL A 93 10.92 5.40 -12.72
CA VAL A 93 9.71 5.98 -12.10
C VAL A 93 9.69 7.51 -12.23
N PRO A 94 10.74 8.26 -11.84
CA PRO A 94 10.78 9.70 -12.08
C PRO A 94 10.75 10.06 -13.56
N PHE A 95 11.46 9.30 -14.41
CA PHE A 95 11.49 9.54 -15.86
C PHE A 95 10.09 9.45 -16.48
N PHE A 96 9.36 8.37 -16.22
CA PHE A 96 7.99 8.23 -16.74
C PHE A 96 7.00 9.17 -16.06
N ALA A 97 7.23 9.57 -14.81
CA ALA A 97 6.45 10.59 -14.14
C ALA A 97 6.57 11.95 -14.86
N PHE A 98 7.78 12.38 -15.21
CA PHE A 98 7.99 13.55 -16.07
C PHE A 98 7.29 13.38 -17.43
N GLY A 99 7.39 12.18 -18.03
CA GLY A 99 6.69 11.85 -19.27
C GLY A 99 5.17 12.00 -19.16
N ILE A 100 4.57 11.56 -18.06
CA ILE A 100 3.14 11.74 -17.78
C ILE A 100 2.79 13.21 -17.73
N LEU A 101 3.49 14.01 -16.94
CA LEU A 101 3.22 15.45 -16.80
C LEU A 101 3.36 16.19 -18.14
N TYR A 102 4.39 15.87 -18.89
CA TYR A 102 4.63 16.47 -20.20
C TYR A 102 3.57 16.08 -21.24
N THR A 103 3.15 14.80 -21.27
CA THR A 103 2.12 14.32 -22.20
C THR A 103 0.73 14.86 -21.89
N VAL A 104 0.43 15.13 -20.62
CA VAL A 104 -0.78 15.85 -20.21
C VAL A 104 -0.80 17.24 -20.84
N GLN A 105 0.28 18.01 -20.71
CA GLN A 105 0.37 19.36 -21.31
C GLN A 105 0.23 19.38 -22.84
N LEU A 106 0.78 18.36 -23.51
CA LEU A 106 0.71 18.23 -24.96
C LEU A 106 -0.62 17.65 -25.45
N HIS A 107 -1.56 17.33 -24.56
CA HIS A 107 -2.84 16.68 -24.88
C HIS A 107 -2.67 15.38 -25.71
N ARG A 108 -1.57 14.65 -25.49
CA ARG A 108 -1.26 13.39 -26.18
C ARG A 108 -1.78 12.18 -25.40
N ILE A 109 -3.12 11.96 -25.43
CA ILE A 109 -3.81 10.94 -24.66
C ILE A 109 -3.18 9.54 -24.83
N PRO A 110 -2.94 8.98 -26.05
CA PRO A 110 -2.38 7.65 -26.20
C PRO A 110 -0.96 7.53 -25.62
N LEU A 111 -0.16 8.60 -25.77
CA LEU A 111 1.19 8.63 -25.20
C LEU A 111 1.15 8.71 -23.67
N ASN A 112 0.18 9.45 -23.11
CA ASN A 112 -0.04 9.50 -21.66
C ASN A 112 -0.40 8.12 -21.10
N HIS A 113 -1.30 7.38 -21.73
CA HIS A 113 -1.63 6.01 -21.36
C HIS A 113 -0.39 5.10 -21.34
N THR A 114 0.46 5.21 -22.36
CA THR A 114 1.72 4.48 -22.44
C THR A 114 2.66 4.86 -21.28
N MET A 115 2.81 6.16 -20.98
CA MET A 115 3.64 6.63 -19.88
C MET A 115 3.11 6.15 -18.53
N GLN A 116 1.79 6.18 -18.31
CA GLN A 116 1.14 5.64 -17.09
C GLN A 116 1.42 4.14 -16.94
N MET A 117 1.28 3.36 -18.00
CA MET A 117 1.55 1.92 -17.99
C MET A 117 3.02 1.61 -17.68
N LEU A 118 3.96 2.32 -18.34
CA LEU A 118 5.38 2.15 -18.09
C LEU A 118 5.79 2.62 -16.69
N TRP A 119 5.15 3.68 -16.17
CA TRP A 119 5.33 4.12 -14.79
C TRP A 119 4.91 3.03 -13.81
N GLY A 120 3.72 2.45 -13.98
CA GLY A 120 3.23 1.35 -13.15
C GLY A 120 4.16 0.13 -13.19
N ALA A 121 4.59 -0.26 -14.38
CA ALA A 121 5.55 -1.35 -14.57
C ALA A 121 6.89 -1.08 -13.88
N SER A 122 7.40 0.15 -13.96
CA SER A 122 8.66 0.55 -13.31
C SER A 122 8.53 0.60 -11.78
N PHE A 123 7.39 1.07 -11.27
CA PHE A 123 7.12 1.11 -9.83
C PHE A 123 7.06 -0.30 -9.22
N THR A 124 6.60 -1.28 -9.99
CA THR A 124 6.60 -2.71 -9.61
C THR A 124 8.00 -3.23 -9.30
N CYS A 125 9.04 -2.70 -9.96
CA CYS A 125 10.43 -3.06 -9.71
C CYS A 125 10.97 -2.60 -8.33
N MET A 126 10.27 -1.67 -7.66
CA MET A 126 10.50 -1.36 -6.24
C MET A 126 9.57 -2.19 -5.35
N GLN A 127 8.28 -2.16 -5.64
CA GLN A 127 7.23 -2.67 -4.76
C GLN A 127 7.34 -4.19 -4.50
N ILE A 128 7.59 -4.99 -5.54
CA ILE A 128 7.64 -6.45 -5.40
C ILE A 128 8.92 -6.93 -4.68
N PRO A 129 10.15 -6.46 -5.04
CA PRO A 129 11.36 -6.98 -4.46
C PRO A 129 11.67 -6.48 -3.04
N VAL A 130 11.03 -5.39 -2.57
CA VAL A 130 11.38 -4.76 -1.29
C VAL A 130 11.23 -5.72 -0.11
N LEU A 131 10.10 -6.42 -0.02
CA LEU A 131 9.85 -7.40 1.05
C LEU A 131 10.81 -8.58 1.00
N PRO A 132 10.97 -9.29 -0.13
CA PRO A 132 11.98 -10.35 -0.25
C PRO A 132 13.40 -9.88 0.05
N PHE A 133 13.77 -8.65 -0.36
CA PHE A 133 15.09 -8.10 -0.06
C PHE A 133 15.30 -7.92 1.44
N ILE A 134 14.33 -7.33 2.16
CA ILE A 134 14.37 -7.18 3.61
C ILE A 134 14.55 -8.54 4.28
N LEU A 135 13.73 -9.52 3.90
CA LEU A 135 13.75 -10.86 4.50
C LEU A 135 15.03 -11.65 4.22
N ARG A 136 15.69 -11.40 3.06
CA ARG A 136 16.96 -12.06 2.71
C ARG A 136 18.17 -11.46 3.40
N ASN A 137 18.15 -10.14 3.63
CA ASN A 137 19.34 -9.37 3.97
C ASN A 137 19.28 -8.74 5.36
N SER A 138 18.28 -9.07 6.18
CA SER A 138 18.20 -8.62 7.58
C SER A 138 17.96 -9.80 8.53
N PRO A 139 18.37 -9.68 9.81
CA PRO A 139 18.06 -10.66 10.85
C PRO A 139 16.54 -10.77 11.07
N ALA A 140 16.07 -11.98 11.40
CA ALA A 140 14.63 -12.24 11.60
C ALA A 140 13.98 -11.37 12.67
N GLU A 141 14.74 -10.98 13.70
CA GLU A 141 14.30 -10.08 14.78
C GLU A 141 13.95 -8.67 14.29
N HIS A 142 14.51 -8.24 13.14
CA HIS A 142 14.30 -6.91 12.56
C HIS A 142 13.30 -6.91 11.40
N HIS A 143 12.81 -8.07 10.93
CA HIS A 143 11.90 -8.16 9.79
C HIS A 143 10.66 -7.31 9.99
N THR A 144 9.95 -7.47 11.13
CA THR A 144 8.72 -6.73 11.40
C THR A 144 8.93 -5.22 11.43
N SER A 145 10.04 -4.76 12.02
CA SER A 145 10.36 -3.33 12.09
C SER A 145 10.65 -2.76 10.69
N ALA A 146 11.45 -3.46 9.88
CA ALA A 146 11.77 -3.02 8.53
C ALA A 146 10.53 -3.02 7.61
N ILE A 147 9.70 -4.08 7.67
CA ILE A 147 8.44 -4.18 6.92
C ILE A 147 7.49 -3.06 7.34
N SER A 148 7.33 -2.81 8.65
CA SER A 148 6.46 -1.74 9.15
C SER A 148 6.92 -0.36 8.68
N LEU A 149 8.23 -0.11 8.67
CA LEU A 149 8.79 1.15 8.18
C LEU A 149 8.58 1.33 6.67
N SER A 150 8.72 0.26 5.87
CA SER A 150 8.40 0.27 4.44
C SER A 150 6.94 0.62 4.20
N TYR A 151 6.00 -0.02 4.91
CA TYR A 151 4.57 0.32 4.81
C TYR A 151 4.26 1.77 5.25
N ALA A 152 4.98 2.29 6.25
CA ALA A 152 4.80 3.67 6.70
C ALA A 152 5.24 4.71 5.65
N THR A 153 6.10 4.35 4.69
CA THR A 153 6.59 5.28 3.64
C THR A 153 5.46 5.90 2.84
N TRP A 154 4.41 5.14 2.53
CA TRP A 154 3.22 5.67 1.85
C TRP A 154 2.56 6.81 2.64
N SER A 155 2.19 6.55 3.90
CA SER A 155 1.50 7.54 4.72
C SER A 155 2.39 8.75 5.02
N LEU A 156 3.69 8.54 5.27
CA LEU A 156 4.65 9.62 5.47
C LEU A 156 4.82 10.45 4.19
N ALA A 157 4.88 9.83 3.02
CA ALA A 157 4.96 10.53 1.74
C ALA A 157 3.69 11.36 1.49
N THR A 158 2.50 10.81 1.79
CA THR A 158 1.23 11.54 1.69
C THR A 158 1.22 12.78 2.57
N ILE A 159 1.65 12.65 3.83
CA ILE A 159 1.71 13.78 4.77
C ILE A 159 2.69 14.85 4.27
N VAL A 160 3.90 14.44 3.88
CA VAL A 160 4.94 15.39 3.40
C VAL A 160 4.45 16.09 2.14
N CYS A 161 3.92 15.38 1.15
CA CYS A 161 3.37 15.99 -0.06
C CYS A 161 2.22 16.95 0.26
N SER A 162 1.29 16.54 1.12
CA SER A 162 0.16 17.41 1.50
C SER A 162 0.60 18.69 2.20
N ILE A 163 1.57 18.61 3.12
CA ILE A 163 2.12 19.78 3.80
C ILE A 163 2.83 20.69 2.80
N VAL A 164 3.70 20.14 1.94
CA VAL A 164 4.45 20.90 0.93
C VAL A 164 3.50 21.58 -0.04
N ILE A 165 2.52 20.85 -0.57
CA ILE A 165 1.55 21.38 -1.52
C ILE A 165 0.71 22.48 -0.85
N ALA A 166 0.12 22.21 0.32
CA ALA A 166 -0.71 23.19 1.02
C ALA A 166 0.08 24.44 1.39
N SER A 167 1.30 24.31 1.89
CA SER A 167 2.11 25.44 2.32
C SER A 167 2.56 26.31 1.14
N LEU A 168 3.05 25.70 0.06
CA LEU A 168 3.54 26.43 -1.11
C LEU A 168 2.39 27.08 -1.90
N SER A 169 1.28 26.37 -2.09
CA SER A 169 0.08 26.94 -2.73
C SER A 169 -0.52 28.12 -1.92
N ALA A 170 -0.45 28.05 -0.58
CA ALA A 170 -0.90 29.17 0.27
C ALA A 170 0.02 30.39 0.19
N LEU A 171 1.33 30.19 -0.02
CA LEU A 171 2.29 31.29 -0.16
C LEU A 171 2.09 32.05 -1.47
N ASN A 172 1.95 31.37 -2.58
CA ASN A 172 1.69 32.00 -3.88
C ASN A 172 1.02 31.00 -4.85
N PRO A 173 -0.33 31.03 -4.98
CA PRO A 173 -1.07 30.11 -5.84
C PRO A 173 -0.74 30.23 -7.32
N HIS A 174 -0.18 31.37 -7.76
CA HIS A 174 0.14 31.59 -9.17
C HIS A 174 1.46 30.92 -9.58
N TYR A 175 2.47 30.93 -8.69
CA TYR A 175 3.75 30.28 -8.95
C TYR A 175 3.77 28.81 -8.55
N PHE A 176 3.03 28.45 -7.49
CA PHE A 176 2.96 27.08 -6.96
C PHE A 176 1.61 26.42 -7.31
N ASP A 177 1.33 26.37 -8.61
CA ASP A 177 0.20 25.62 -9.16
C ASP A 177 0.46 24.09 -9.08
N GLU A 178 -0.55 23.27 -9.34
CA GLU A 178 -0.44 21.81 -9.28
C GLU A 178 0.64 21.29 -10.22
N LYS A 179 0.79 21.89 -11.39
CA LYS A 179 1.83 21.54 -12.35
C LYS A 179 3.22 21.70 -11.77
N THR A 180 3.54 22.90 -11.29
CA THR A 180 4.85 23.25 -10.72
C THR A 180 5.17 22.35 -9.54
N LEU A 181 4.18 22.09 -8.67
CA LEU A 181 4.35 21.25 -7.49
C LEU A 181 4.59 19.78 -7.88
N LEU A 182 3.85 19.23 -8.84
CA LEU A 182 4.05 17.87 -9.32
C LEU A 182 5.42 17.70 -9.99
N PHE A 183 5.88 18.68 -10.80
CA PHE A 183 7.23 18.68 -11.37
C PHE A 183 8.29 18.75 -10.28
N GLY A 184 8.12 19.61 -9.27
CA GLY A 184 9.04 19.77 -8.15
C GLY A 184 9.15 18.50 -7.30
N ILE A 185 8.03 17.86 -6.96
CA ILE A 185 8.01 16.60 -6.22
C ILE A 185 8.67 15.47 -7.04
N THR A 186 8.38 15.41 -8.34
CA THR A 186 9.01 14.43 -9.24
C THR A 186 10.52 14.63 -9.29
N PHE A 187 10.99 15.88 -9.36
CA PHE A 187 12.42 16.20 -9.31
C PHE A 187 13.04 15.79 -7.96
N ALA A 188 12.40 16.14 -6.84
CA ALA A 188 12.87 15.76 -5.51
C ALA A 188 13.00 14.24 -5.32
N SER A 189 12.13 13.46 -5.98
CA SER A 189 12.16 12.00 -5.90
C SER A 189 13.40 11.37 -6.54
N VAL A 190 14.12 12.09 -7.41
CA VAL A 190 15.41 11.65 -7.98
C VAL A 190 16.45 11.40 -6.87
N ALA A 191 16.27 12.00 -5.69
CA ALA A 191 17.09 11.70 -4.51
C ALA A 191 17.06 10.20 -4.14
N GLY A 192 16.00 9.46 -4.55
CA GLY A 192 15.96 8.01 -4.42
C GLY A 192 17.13 7.29 -5.08
N MET A 193 17.65 7.83 -6.19
CA MET A 193 18.84 7.29 -6.85
C MET A 193 20.11 7.42 -5.98
N TRP A 194 20.24 8.54 -5.27
CA TRP A 194 21.32 8.72 -4.31
C TRP A 194 21.16 7.74 -3.12
N CYS A 195 19.95 7.58 -2.61
CA CYS A 195 19.69 6.63 -1.52
C CYS A 195 20.05 5.21 -1.92
N ILE A 196 19.60 4.73 -3.09
CA ILE A 196 19.88 3.36 -3.54
C ILE A 196 21.37 3.13 -3.81
N SER A 197 22.12 4.14 -4.23
CA SER A 197 23.57 4.05 -4.41
C SER A 197 24.35 3.83 -3.10
N ARG A 198 23.73 4.13 -1.96
CA ARG A 198 24.30 3.89 -0.62
C ARG A 198 23.99 2.51 -0.06
N VAL A 199 23.16 1.73 -0.73
CA VAL A 199 22.89 0.34 -0.35
C VAL A 199 24.09 -0.53 -0.69
N LYS A 200 24.91 -0.79 0.33
CA LYS A 200 26.14 -1.60 0.23
C LYS A 200 25.93 -2.92 0.98
N ILE A 201 25.25 -3.85 0.33
CA ILE A 201 25.00 -5.21 0.85
C ILE A 201 25.47 -6.21 -0.21
N THR A 202 26.21 -7.23 0.23
CA THR A 202 26.38 -8.44 -0.56
C THR A 202 25.08 -9.23 -0.43
N GLU A 203 24.22 -9.16 -1.45
CA GLU A 203 22.91 -9.79 -1.38
C GLU A 203 23.04 -11.30 -1.15
N ALA A 204 22.33 -11.79 -0.14
CA ALA A 204 22.12 -13.22 0.06
C ALA A 204 21.23 -13.74 -1.07
N VAL A 205 21.82 -14.17 -2.18
CA VAL A 205 21.08 -14.87 -3.23
C VAL A 205 20.79 -16.28 -2.73
N PRO A 206 19.53 -16.74 -2.75
CA PRO A 206 19.22 -18.11 -2.39
C PRO A 206 20.08 -19.07 -3.24
N PHE A 207 20.76 -19.97 -2.58
CA PHE A 207 21.85 -20.81 -3.11
C PHE A 207 21.49 -21.41 -4.47
N THR A 208 22.24 -21.06 -5.52
CA THR A 208 22.26 -21.78 -6.79
C THR A 208 23.24 -22.95 -6.69
N GLY A 209 23.02 -23.84 -5.72
CA GLY A 209 23.67 -25.16 -5.81
C GLY A 209 23.22 -25.78 -7.13
N LYS A 210 24.20 -26.39 -7.85
CA LYS A 210 23.90 -27.20 -9.06
C LYS A 210 22.56 -27.89 -8.88
N GLU A 211 21.73 -27.83 -9.89
CA GLU A 211 20.43 -28.48 -9.92
C GLU A 211 20.55 -29.87 -9.28
N ASN A 212 20.33 -29.95 -8.00
CA ASN A 212 19.86 -31.22 -7.46
C ASN A 212 18.55 -31.49 -8.18
N PRO A 213 18.32 -32.69 -8.71
CA PRO A 213 17.07 -33.03 -9.40
C PRO A 213 15.83 -32.89 -8.53
N GLY A 214 15.96 -32.40 -7.30
CA GLY A 214 14.94 -32.03 -6.34
C GLY A 214 14.73 -30.52 -6.19
N ASN A 215 14.81 -29.73 -7.27
CA ASN A 215 14.44 -28.31 -7.19
C ASN A 215 12.98 -28.20 -6.71
N PRO A 216 12.71 -27.74 -5.48
CA PRO A 216 11.34 -27.75 -4.98
C PRO A 216 10.49 -26.86 -5.89
N LYS A 217 9.54 -27.50 -6.59
CA LYS A 217 8.54 -26.77 -7.37
C LYS A 217 7.78 -25.83 -6.41
N PRO A 218 7.28 -24.69 -6.89
CA PRO A 218 6.41 -23.86 -6.07
C PRO A 218 5.29 -24.69 -5.48
N ASP A 219 5.11 -24.63 -4.19
CA ASP A 219 3.97 -25.28 -3.55
C ASP A 219 2.73 -24.40 -3.72
N TRP A 220 2.04 -24.62 -4.85
CA TRP A 220 0.85 -23.84 -5.21
C TRP A 220 -0.28 -23.97 -4.20
N PHE A 221 -0.38 -25.08 -3.48
CA PHE A 221 -1.38 -25.25 -2.44
C PHE A 221 -1.12 -24.35 -1.25
N ILE A 222 0.13 -24.31 -0.78
CA ILE A 222 0.55 -23.41 0.31
C ILE A 222 0.41 -21.94 -0.12
N ILE A 223 0.83 -21.61 -1.36
CA ILE A 223 0.72 -20.25 -1.91
C ILE A 223 -0.74 -19.81 -1.98
N PHE A 224 -1.62 -20.62 -2.57
CA PHE A 224 -3.04 -20.32 -2.69
C PHE A 224 -3.69 -20.15 -1.31
N LYS A 225 -3.42 -21.04 -0.38
CA LYS A 225 -3.94 -21.01 0.99
C LYS A 225 -3.50 -19.73 1.73
N ALA A 226 -2.27 -19.28 1.51
CA ALA A 226 -1.72 -18.08 2.12
C ALA A 226 -2.29 -16.79 1.51
N LEU A 227 -2.55 -16.77 0.20
CA LEU A 227 -2.99 -15.57 -0.53
C LEU A 227 -4.51 -15.42 -0.59
N LEU A 228 -5.27 -16.47 -0.36
CA LEU A 228 -6.74 -16.42 -0.42
C LEU A 228 -7.34 -15.33 0.48
N PRO A 229 -6.93 -15.17 1.76
CA PRO A 229 -7.45 -14.09 2.59
C PRO A 229 -7.05 -12.70 2.07
N THR A 230 -5.85 -12.56 1.49
CA THR A 230 -5.42 -11.32 0.84
C THR A 230 -6.33 -10.97 -0.34
N LEU A 231 -6.67 -11.96 -1.18
CA LEU A 231 -7.58 -11.76 -2.32
C LEU A 231 -8.97 -11.32 -1.86
N ILE A 232 -9.55 -12.00 -0.87
CA ILE A 232 -10.88 -11.67 -0.35
C ILE A 232 -10.91 -10.25 0.23
N ILE A 233 -9.88 -9.88 1.01
CA ILE A 233 -9.77 -8.52 1.57
C ILE A 233 -9.52 -7.50 0.47
N ALA A 234 -8.72 -7.80 -0.55
CA ALA A 234 -8.43 -6.87 -1.64
C ALA A 234 -9.69 -6.55 -2.45
N ILE A 235 -10.54 -7.55 -2.75
CA ILE A 235 -11.84 -7.35 -3.41
C ILE A 235 -12.72 -6.43 -2.56
N GLY A 236 -12.90 -6.71 -1.27
CA GLY A 236 -13.67 -5.82 -0.39
C GLY A 236 -13.09 -4.40 -0.31
N ALA A 237 -11.76 -4.28 -0.28
CA ALA A 237 -11.07 -3.00 -0.23
C ALA A 237 -11.31 -2.16 -1.49
N GLY A 238 -11.20 -2.77 -2.66
CA GLY A 238 -11.34 -2.07 -3.94
C GLY A 238 -12.76 -1.54 -4.19
N ILE A 239 -13.79 -2.26 -3.73
CA ILE A 239 -15.17 -1.79 -3.83
C ILE A 239 -15.45 -0.58 -2.91
N THR A 240 -14.72 -0.42 -1.80
CA THR A 240 -15.03 0.60 -0.79
C THR A 240 -14.02 1.74 -0.73
N ILE A 241 -12.71 1.42 -0.65
CA ILE A 241 -11.69 2.44 -0.33
C ILE A 241 -11.66 3.61 -1.31
N PRO A 242 -11.67 3.41 -2.64
CA PRO A 242 -11.64 4.51 -3.59
C PRO A 242 -12.87 5.40 -3.52
N PHE A 243 -13.99 4.89 -3.00
CA PHE A 243 -15.31 5.52 -3.03
C PHE A 243 -15.79 6.04 -1.68
N ILE A 244 -14.99 5.92 -0.63
CA ILE A 244 -15.30 6.48 0.70
C ILE A 244 -15.52 8.01 0.62
N SER A 245 -14.77 8.72 -0.21
CA SER A 245 -14.95 10.15 -0.42
C SER A 245 -16.35 10.48 -0.98
N LEU A 246 -16.84 9.65 -1.91
CA LEU A 246 -18.18 9.80 -2.46
C LEU A 246 -19.27 9.56 -1.41
N PHE A 247 -19.08 8.60 -0.51
CA PHE A 247 -19.99 8.39 0.62
C PHE A 247 -20.08 9.64 1.50
N PHE A 248 -18.95 10.24 1.89
CA PHE A 248 -18.95 11.45 2.69
C PHE A 248 -19.60 12.64 1.95
N THR A 249 -19.36 12.77 0.65
CA THR A 249 -19.94 13.85 -0.15
C THR A 249 -21.43 13.66 -0.41
N ASN A 250 -21.84 12.47 -0.82
CA ASN A 250 -23.21 12.21 -1.29
C ASN A 250 -24.19 11.94 -0.14
N VAL A 251 -23.72 11.30 0.94
CA VAL A 251 -24.58 10.93 2.09
C VAL A 251 -24.55 12.02 3.17
N HIS A 252 -23.37 12.56 3.47
CA HIS A 252 -23.20 13.53 4.55
C HIS A 252 -23.00 14.96 4.07
N HIS A 253 -23.05 15.21 2.76
CA HIS A 253 -22.88 16.53 2.14
C HIS A 253 -21.58 17.24 2.56
N MET A 254 -20.54 16.44 2.86
CA MET A 254 -19.23 16.94 3.28
C MET A 254 -18.49 17.55 2.09
N SER A 255 -17.96 18.76 2.25
CA SER A 255 -17.15 19.37 1.19
C SER A 255 -15.83 18.63 1.00
N THR A 256 -15.31 18.66 -0.23
CA THR A 256 -14.02 18.04 -0.58
C THR A 256 -12.87 18.55 0.31
N ALA A 257 -12.87 19.83 0.66
CA ALA A 257 -11.87 20.42 1.55
C ALA A 257 -11.90 19.81 2.96
N TRP A 258 -13.09 19.65 3.53
CA TRP A 258 -13.28 19.02 4.84
C TRP A 258 -12.87 17.55 4.83
N PHE A 259 -13.28 16.79 3.80
CA PHE A 259 -12.87 15.39 3.66
C PHE A 259 -11.36 15.25 3.55
N ASN A 260 -10.68 16.11 2.77
CA ASN A 260 -9.22 16.12 2.67
C ASN A 260 -8.56 16.42 4.02
N GLY A 261 -9.10 17.34 4.82
CA GLY A 261 -8.63 17.58 6.18
C GLY A 261 -8.72 16.35 7.08
N VAL A 262 -9.85 15.64 7.04
CA VAL A 262 -10.05 14.37 7.75
C VAL A 262 -9.04 13.30 7.25
N ASN A 263 -8.80 13.24 5.95
CA ASN A 263 -7.89 12.26 5.36
C ASN A 263 -6.42 12.50 5.75
N ILE A 264 -6.00 13.76 5.92
CA ILE A 264 -4.67 14.09 6.47
C ILE A 264 -4.52 13.53 7.89
N VAL A 265 -5.53 13.76 8.75
CA VAL A 265 -5.53 13.23 10.13
C VAL A 265 -5.51 11.69 10.11
N ALA A 266 -6.33 11.08 9.25
CA ALA A 266 -6.35 9.62 9.09
C ALA A 266 -4.96 9.07 8.67
N SER A 267 -4.31 9.71 7.69
CA SER A 267 -2.97 9.31 7.21
C SER A 267 -1.90 9.45 8.30
N LEU A 268 -1.98 10.49 9.13
CA LEU A 268 -1.11 10.65 10.29
C LEU A 268 -1.30 9.51 11.30
N LEU A 269 -2.55 9.17 11.61
CA LEU A 269 -2.86 8.06 12.51
C LEU A 269 -2.40 6.71 11.94
N VAL A 270 -2.51 6.52 10.61
CA VAL A 270 -1.97 5.31 9.93
C VAL A 270 -0.45 5.25 10.06
N ALA A 271 0.27 6.34 9.81
CA ALA A 271 1.72 6.38 9.96
C ALA A 271 2.16 6.07 11.41
N ILE A 272 1.51 6.67 12.39
CA ILE A 272 1.74 6.38 13.82
C ILE A 272 1.44 4.91 14.11
N GLY A 273 0.29 4.40 13.67
CA GLY A 273 -0.11 3.01 13.86
C GLY A 273 0.92 2.01 13.31
N ALA A 274 1.42 2.25 12.10
CA ALA A 274 2.43 1.39 11.48
C ALA A 274 3.71 1.28 12.33
N LEU A 275 4.13 2.38 12.97
CA LEU A 275 5.31 2.40 13.85
C LEU A 275 5.12 1.59 15.14
N PHE A 276 3.86 1.34 15.57
CA PHE A 276 3.57 0.52 16.75
C PHE A 276 3.48 -0.99 16.47
N VAL A 277 3.41 -1.41 15.21
CA VAL A 277 3.26 -2.83 14.82
C VAL A 277 4.32 -3.75 15.47
N PRO A 278 5.63 -3.42 15.52
CA PRO A 278 6.62 -4.29 16.14
C PRO A 278 6.35 -4.54 17.64
N LYS A 279 5.86 -3.52 18.36
CA LYS A 279 5.48 -3.67 19.76
C LYS A 279 4.25 -4.55 19.94
N ILE A 280 3.25 -4.34 19.11
CA ILE A 280 2.03 -5.16 19.12
C ILE A 280 2.39 -6.62 18.91
N LYS A 281 3.26 -6.94 17.95
CA LYS A 281 3.80 -8.30 17.76
C LYS A 281 4.46 -8.83 19.03
N LYS A 282 5.32 -8.03 19.65
CA LYS A 282 6.10 -8.44 20.83
C LYS A 282 5.24 -8.72 22.06
N TYR A 283 4.20 -7.92 22.31
CA TYR A 283 3.39 -8.02 23.54
C TYR A 283 2.16 -8.91 23.41
N ILE A 284 1.53 -8.95 22.24
CA ILE A 284 0.22 -9.59 22.04
C ILE A 284 0.34 -10.77 21.07
N GLY A 285 1.33 -10.76 20.19
CA GLY A 285 1.48 -11.76 19.11
C GLY A 285 0.47 -11.59 18.00
N TYR A 286 0.71 -12.24 16.86
CA TYR A 286 -0.16 -12.13 15.68
C TYR A 286 -1.52 -12.77 15.85
N LYS A 287 -1.59 -13.84 16.67
CA LYS A 287 -2.82 -14.59 16.93
C LYS A 287 -3.95 -13.74 17.48
N ILE A 288 -3.61 -12.75 18.32
CA ILE A 288 -4.59 -11.83 18.91
C ILE A 288 -4.60 -10.51 18.13
N ALA A 289 -3.43 -9.99 17.74
CA ALA A 289 -3.31 -8.67 17.11
C ALA A 289 -4.07 -8.56 15.78
N ILE A 290 -3.94 -9.53 14.87
CA ILE A 290 -4.59 -9.49 13.57
C ILE A 290 -6.12 -9.49 13.69
N PRO A 291 -6.76 -10.48 14.36
CA PRO A 291 -8.21 -10.49 14.43
C PRO A 291 -8.78 -9.32 15.24
N THR A 292 -8.10 -8.82 16.26
CA THR A 292 -8.60 -7.70 17.07
C THR A 292 -8.53 -6.38 16.29
N THR A 293 -7.39 -6.06 15.67
CA THR A 293 -7.26 -4.80 14.90
C THR A 293 -8.19 -4.77 13.70
N GLN A 294 -8.27 -5.86 12.94
CA GLN A 294 -9.18 -5.94 11.79
C GLN A 294 -10.64 -6.04 12.22
N GLY A 295 -10.95 -6.74 13.31
CA GLY A 295 -12.32 -6.84 13.84
C GLY A 295 -12.86 -5.48 14.27
N PHE A 296 -12.09 -4.67 15.00
CA PHE A 296 -12.48 -3.30 15.33
C PHE A 296 -12.59 -2.41 14.09
N ALA A 297 -11.74 -2.59 13.08
CA ALA A 297 -11.85 -1.86 11.81
C ALA A 297 -13.13 -2.22 11.06
N ILE A 298 -13.55 -3.49 11.07
CA ILE A 298 -14.81 -3.95 10.46
C ILE A 298 -16.01 -3.37 11.22
N LEU A 299 -15.99 -3.38 12.55
CA LEU A 299 -17.05 -2.76 13.36
C LEU A 299 -17.16 -1.26 13.06
N ALA A 300 -16.03 -0.56 12.96
CA ALA A 300 -16.02 0.85 12.58
C ALA A 300 -16.58 1.07 11.16
N LEU A 301 -16.32 0.16 10.20
CA LEU A 301 -16.89 0.23 8.86
C LEU A 301 -18.41 0.05 8.88
N ILE A 302 -18.91 -0.94 9.64
CA ILE A 302 -20.36 -1.18 9.80
C ILE A 302 -21.02 0.03 10.43
N LEU A 303 -20.48 0.56 11.54
CA LEU A 303 -21.02 1.76 12.20
C LEU A 303 -21.00 2.97 11.27
N MET A 304 -19.92 3.15 10.48
CA MET A 304 -19.87 4.21 9.46
C MET A 304 -20.96 4.04 8.41
N ALA A 305 -21.18 2.82 7.91
CA ALA A 305 -22.22 2.53 6.92
C ALA A 305 -23.62 2.86 7.45
N THR A 306 -23.93 2.46 8.68
CA THR A 306 -25.25 2.70 9.30
C THR A 306 -25.57 4.18 9.48
N THR A 307 -24.59 5.09 9.44
CA THR A 307 -24.85 6.55 9.51
C THR A 307 -25.69 7.05 8.33
N GLN A 308 -25.77 6.30 7.24
CA GLN A 308 -26.68 6.62 6.12
C GLN A 308 -28.14 6.62 6.53
N PHE A 309 -28.57 5.76 7.47
CA PHE A 309 -29.97 5.66 7.89
C PHE A 309 -30.47 6.87 8.69
N TYR A 310 -29.54 7.62 9.31
CA TYR A 310 -29.85 8.79 10.12
C TYR A 310 -28.99 10.02 9.71
N ASN A 311 -28.67 10.12 8.43
CA ASN A 311 -27.80 11.16 7.85
C ASN A 311 -28.36 12.59 8.06
N GLN A 312 -29.67 12.73 8.30
CA GLN A 312 -30.31 14.01 8.62
C GLN A 312 -29.91 14.57 10.00
N MET A 313 -29.42 13.72 10.89
CA MET A 313 -28.93 14.14 12.20
C MET A 313 -27.50 14.66 12.08
N SER A 314 -27.22 15.85 12.58
CA SER A 314 -25.87 16.44 12.58
C SER A 314 -24.81 15.53 13.23
N ILE A 315 -25.21 14.66 14.18
CA ILE A 315 -24.32 13.71 14.85
C ILE A 315 -23.80 12.63 13.88
N ALA A 316 -24.55 12.30 12.82
CA ALA A 316 -24.19 11.21 11.90
C ALA A 316 -22.84 11.43 11.22
N VAL A 317 -22.54 12.65 10.77
CA VAL A 317 -21.26 12.98 10.14
C VAL A 317 -20.10 12.86 11.11
N PHE A 318 -20.28 13.25 12.38
CA PHE A 318 -19.22 13.11 13.40
C PHE A 318 -18.95 11.65 13.73
N ILE A 319 -19.98 10.81 13.81
CA ILE A 319 -19.84 9.37 13.99
C ILE A 319 -19.12 8.77 12.78
N ALA A 320 -19.53 9.12 11.56
CA ALA A 320 -18.90 8.62 10.33
C ALA A 320 -17.40 9.00 10.29
N VAL A 321 -17.06 10.25 10.59
CA VAL A 321 -15.66 10.73 10.66
C VAL A 321 -14.88 9.98 11.76
N GLY A 322 -15.45 9.86 12.96
CA GLY A 322 -14.81 9.12 14.07
C GLY A 322 -14.54 7.65 13.70
N CYS A 323 -15.52 6.99 13.09
CA CYS A 323 -15.36 5.62 12.59
C CYS A 323 -14.30 5.52 11.48
N TYR A 324 -14.26 6.48 10.56
CA TYR A 324 -13.24 6.53 9.51
C TYR A 324 -11.84 6.69 10.09
N LEU A 325 -11.65 7.65 11.01
CA LEU A 325 -10.37 7.91 11.67
C LEU A 325 -9.89 6.71 12.51
N LEU A 326 -10.80 5.96 13.11
CA LEU A 326 -10.47 4.74 13.85
C LEU A 326 -10.14 3.57 12.90
N ARG A 327 -10.94 3.38 11.86
CA ARG A 327 -10.79 2.28 10.90
C ARG A 327 -9.47 2.31 10.15
N GLN A 328 -9.06 3.49 9.68
CA GLN A 328 -7.89 3.64 8.81
C GLN A 328 -6.60 3.11 9.45
N PRO A 329 -6.16 3.55 10.64
CA PRO A 329 -4.96 3.02 11.27
C PRO A 329 -5.09 1.53 11.61
N LEU A 330 -6.24 1.07 12.13
CA LEU A 330 -6.45 -0.32 12.53
C LEU A 330 -6.32 -1.27 11.33
N MET A 331 -6.91 -0.93 10.19
CA MET A 331 -6.85 -1.76 8.99
C MET A 331 -5.44 -1.74 8.36
N ASN A 332 -4.79 -0.57 8.35
CA ASN A 332 -3.45 -0.44 7.77
C ASN A 332 -2.35 -1.07 8.65
N MET A 333 -2.50 -1.12 9.97
CA MET A 333 -1.59 -1.86 10.86
C MET A 333 -1.61 -3.37 10.58
N ALA A 334 -2.72 -3.91 10.11
CA ALA A 334 -2.82 -5.32 9.74
C ALA A 334 -1.94 -5.67 8.53
N GLY A 335 -1.69 -4.74 7.60
CA GLY A 335 -0.88 -4.97 6.41
C GLY A 335 0.51 -5.54 6.70
N PRO A 336 1.37 -4.84 7.47
CA PRO A 336 2.69 -5.38 7.84
C PRO A 336 2.61 -6.70 8.61
N MET A 337 1.62 -6.87 9.50
CA MET A 337 1.46 -8.10 10.27
C MET A 337 1.09 -9.30 9.39
N THR A 338 0.11 -9.13 8.50
CA THR A 338 -0.32 -10.20 7.58
C THR A 338 0.76 -10.52 6.56
N SER A 339 1.49 -9.50 6.03
CA SER A 339 2.60 -9.71 5.13
C SER A 339 3.73 -10.50 5.78
N ASP A 340 4.10 -10.18 7.02
CA ASP A 340 5.14 -10.92 7.75
C ASP A 340 4.71 -12.40 7.96
N VAL A 341 3.46 -12.64 8.38
CA VAL A 341 2.92 -14.00 8.54
C VAL A 341 2.91 -14.76 7.21
N VAL A 342 2.36 -14.18 6.15
CA VAL A 342 2.25 -14.83 4.83
C VAL A 342 3.63 -15.19 4.29
N MET A 343 4.59 -14.26 4.33
CA MET A 343 5.95 -14.47 3.82
C MET A 343 6.69 -15.57 4.58
N ASN A 344 6.51 -15.64 5.90
CA ASN A 344 7.15 -16.67 6.70
C ASN A 344 6.43 -18.04 6.57
N TYR A 345 5.09 -18.04 6.44
CA TYR A 345 4.30 -19.25 6.26
C TYR A 345 4.62 -20.01 4.97
N VAL A 346 4.81 -19.29 3.87
CA VAL A 346 5.09 -19.91 2.55
C VAL A 346 6.55 -20.36 2.41
N GLY A 347 7.44 -19.91 3.31
CA GLY A 347 8.86 -20.23 3.30
C GLY A 347 9.65 -19.49 2.24
N LYS A 348 10.97 -19.43 2.45
CA LYS A 348 11.91 -18.62 1.64
C LYS A 348 11.83 -18.87 0.13
N HIS A 349 11.52 -20.11 -0.27
CA HIS A 349 11.47 -20.51 -1.67
C HIS A 349 10.31 -19.88 -2.45
N ASN A 350 9.19 -19.59 -1.78
CA ASN A 350 7.97 -19.09 -2.42
C ASN A 350 7.75 -17.58 -2.25
N GLN A 351 8.62 -16.88 -1.49
CA GLN A 351 8.41 -15.47 -1.13
C GLN A 351 8.32 -14.54 -2.35
N GLU A 352 9.15 -14.76 -3.37
CA GLU A 352 9.14 -13.92 -4.58
C GLU A 352 7.85 -14.06 -5.37
N ILE A 353 7.37 -15.30 -5.53
CA ILE A 353 6.11 -15.58 -6.24
C ILE A 353 4.94 -14.99 -5.45
N VAL A 354 4.95 -15.15 -4.14
CA VAL A 354 3.91 -14.62 -3.26
C VAL A 354 3.90 -13.11 -3.28
N SER A 355 5.05 -12.45 -3.29
CA SER A 355 5.15 -10.99 -3.40
C SER A 355 4.56 -10.49 -4.72
N ALA A 356 4.90 -11.16 -5.84
CA ALA A 356 4.36 -10.82 -7.16
C ALA A 356 2.84 -11.03 -7.24
N LEU A 357 2.36 -12.16 -6.73
CA LEU A 357 0.92 -12.46 -6.70
C LEU A 357 0.16 -11.50 -5.79
N THR A 358 0.74 -11.09 -4.66
CA THR A 358 0.14 -10.07 -3.79
C THR A 358 -0.03 -8.74 -4.54
N ALA A 359 0.99 -8.28 -5.26
CA ALA A 359 0.90 -7.07 -6.07
C ALA A 359 -0.14 -7.20 -7.19
N ALA A 360 -0.20 -8.36 -7.85
CA ALA A 360 -1.20 -8.66 -8.88
C ALA A 360 -2.63 -8.69 -8.31
N ILE A 361 -2.82 -9.28 -7.13
CA ILE A 361 -4.11 -9.29 -6.43
C ILE A 361 -4.59 -7.87 -6.16
N TRP A 362 -3.76 -7.03 -5.52
CA TRP A 362 -4.14 -5.66 -5.22
C TRP A 362 -4.42 -4.84 -6.48
N SER A 363 -3.56 -4.91 -7.50
CA SER A 363 -3.74 -4.15 -8.74
C SER A 363 -4.93 -4.66 -9.57
N GLY A 364 -5.13 -5.98 -9.61
CA GLY A 364 -6.30 -6.59 -10.26
C GLY A 364 -7.59 -6.17 -9.57
N SER A 365 -7.64 -6.25 -8.24
CA SER A 365 -8.80 -5.80 -7.47
C SER A 365 -9.13 -4.33 -7.77
N TRP A 366 -8.17 -3.43 -7.68
CA TRP A 366 -8.40 -2.01 -7.98
C TRP A 366 -8.88 -1.74 -9.42
N PHE A 367 -8.47 -2.58 -10.37
CA PHE A 367 -8.93 -2.47 -11.76
C PHE A 367 -10.39 -2.93 -11.92
N PHE A 368 -10.74 -4.09 -11.37
CA PHE A 368 -12.07 -4.69 -11.54
C PHE A 368 -13.12 -4.12 -10.58
N ASP A 369 -12.73 -3.75 -9.37
CA ASP A 369 -13.68 -3.30 -8.34
C ASP A 369 -14.28 -1.94 -8.65
N GLY A 370 -13.56 -1.08 -9.40
CA GLY A 370 -14.10 0.16 -9.92
C GLY A 370 -15.26 -0.08 -10.88
N LEU A 371 -15.15 -1.10 -11.74
CA LEU A 371 -16.25 -1.51 -12.63
C LEU A 371 -17.44 -2.07 -11.83
N LEU A 372 -17.14 -2.92 -10.85
CA LEU A 372 -18.20 -3.54 -10.02
C LEU A 372 -18.94 -2.49 -9.20
N PHE A 373 -18.24 -1.54 -8.58
CA PHE A 373 -18.85 -0.43 -7.86
C PHE A 373 -19.76 0.39 -8.77
N GLY A 374 -19.32 0.73 -9.99
CA GLY A 374 -20.13 1.45 -10.98
C GLY A 374 -21.44 0.71 -11.28
N ILE A 375 -21.35 -0.58 -11.61
CA ILE A 375 -22.53 -1.42 -11.88
C ILE A 375 -23.50 -1.45 -10.68
N MET A 376 -22.98 -1.60 -9.46
CA MET A 376 -23.81 -1.63 -8.25
C MET A 376 -24.54 -0.29 -8.04
N ARG A 377 -23.85 0.83 -8.26
CA ARG A 377 -24.46 2.16 -8.13
C ARG A 377 -25.50 2.45 -9.24
N ASP A 378 -25.23 2.02 -10.48
CA ASP A 378 -26.16 2.14 -11.61
C ASP A 378 -27.45 1.33 -11.38
N GLN A 379 -27.35 0.21 -10.66
CA GLN A 379 -28.50 -0.60 -10.22
C GLN A 379 -29.22 -0.02 -8.99
N GLY A 380 -28.78 1.12 -8.46
CA GLY A 380 -29.40 1.77 -7.32
C GLY A 380 -29.03 1.17 -5.96
N ILE A 381 -27.99 0.32 -5.88
CA ILE A 381 -27.53 -0.25 -4.60
C ILE A 381 -26.92 0.87 -3.74
N ASP A 382 -27.40 0.97 -2.50
CA ASP A 382 -26.97 2.01 -1.56
C ASP A 382 -25.53 1.81 -1.05
N TYR A 383 -24.88 2.92 -0.58
CA TYR A 383 -23.54 2.84 0.01
C TYR A 383 -23.48 1.92 1.23
N VAL A 384 -24.56 1.90 2.05
CA VAL A 384 -24.63 1.02 3.21
C VAL A 384 -24.51 -0.44 2.83
N ASP A 385 -25.20 -0.87 1.77
CA ASP A 385 -25.18 -2.25 1.31
C ASP A 385 -23.79 -2.64 0.76
N ILE A 386 -23.17 -1.75 -0.02
CA ILE A 386 -21.81 -1.94 -0.54
C ILE A 386 -20.80 -2.08 0.61
N PHE A 387 -20.90 -1.23 1.64
CA PHE A 387 -20.02 -1.29 2.79
C PHE A 387 -20.27 -2.52 3.67
N LEU A 388 -21.51 -3.00 3.77
CA LEU A 388 -21.84 -4.25 4.45
C LEU A 388 -21.32 -5.47 3.70
N ILE A 389 -21.38 -5.49 2.36
CA ILE A 389 -20.73 -6.52 1.53
C ILE A 389 -19.22 -6.52 1.81
N THR A 390 -18.59 -5.35 1.83
CA THR A 390 -17.18 -5.23 2.19
C THR A 390 -16.87 -5.76 3.59
N ALA A 391 -17.69 -5.42 4.57
CA ALA A 391 -17.56 -5.89 5.95
C ALA A 391 -17.68 -7.41 6.04
N ALA A 392 -18.59 -8.02 5.28
CA ALA A 392 -18.71 -9.48 5.17
C ALA A 392 -17.47 -10.11 4.56
N LEU A 393 -16.96 -9.59 3.44
CA LEU A 393 -15.72 -10.06 2.82
C LEU A 393 -14.52 -9.95 3.76
N TYR A 394 -14.38 -8.82 4.45
CA TYR A 394 -13.32 -8.63 5.44
C TYR A 394 -13.43 -9.62 6.59
N THR A 395 -14.64 -9.89 7.08
CA THR A 395 -14.88 -10.87 8.16
C THR A 395 -14.40 -12.26 7.73
N VAL A 396 -14.75 -12.69 6.51
CA VAL A 396 -14.29 -13.98 5.95
C VAL A 396 -12.75 -13.99 5.84
N GLY A 397 -12.17 -12.93 5.33
CA GLY A 397 -10.70 -12.79 5.22
C GLY A 397 -9.99 -12.87 6.56
N VAL A 398 -10.53 -12.18 7.59
CA VAL A 398 -9.97 -12.18 8.97
C VAL A 398 -10.08 -13.56 9.63
N ILE A 399 -11.20 -14.23 9.47
CA ILE A 399 -11.37 -15.61 9.96
C ILE A 399 -10.32 -16.51 9.31
N TRP A 400 -10.12 -16.40 8.00
CA TRP A 400 -9.11 -17.19 7.30
C TRP A 400 -7.69 -16.88 7.77
N TYR A 401 -7.34 -15.59 7.95
CA TYR A 401 -6.05 -15.22 8.56
C TYR A 401 -5.85 -15.80 9.94
N THR A 402 -6.91 -15.87 10.75
CA THR A 402 -6.84 -16.49 12.08
C THR A 402 -6.49 -17.97 11.98
N PHE A 403 -7.07 -18.71 11.05
CA PHE A 403 -6.68 -20.10 10.78
C PHE A 403 -5.23 -20.21 10.32
N LEU A 404 -4.80 -19.34 9.42
CA LEU A 404 -3.43 -19.33 8.88
C LEU A 404 -2.39 -19.08 9.99
N VAL A 405 -2.64 -18.10 10.86
CA VAL A 405 -1.76 -17.79 12.00
C VAL A 405 -1.69 -18.96 12.99
N ASN A 406 -2.82 -19.57 13.31
CA ASN A 406 -2.86 -20.72 14.21
C ASN A 406 -2.06 -21.91 13.66
N GLU A 407 -2.15 -22.16 12.35
CA GLU A 407 -1.38 -23.21 11.69
C GLU A 407 0.11 -22.89 11.66
N TYR A 408 0.47 -21.63 11.36
CA TYR A 408 1.85 -21.16 11.39
C TYR A 408 2.49 -21.34 12.77
N GLU A 409 1.81 -20.95 13.84
CA GLU A 409 2.31 -21.14 15.21
C GLU A 409 2.44 -22.62 15.58
N ARG A 410 1.54 -23.50 15.11
CA ARG A 410 1.66 -24.95 15.33
C ARG A 410 2.91 -25.53 14.65
N ARG A 411 3.20 -25.11 13.41
CA ARG A 411 4.42 -25.52 12.69
C ARG A 411 5.68 -25.09 13.43
N LEU A 412 5.74 -23.84 13.88
CA LEU A 412 6.88 -23.34 14.66
C LEU A 412 7.12 -24.12 15.94
N LYS A 413 6.06 -24.51 16.67
CA LYS A 413 6.16 -25.32 17.88
C LYS A 413 6.64 -26.75 17.57
N ALA A 414 6.17 -27.36 16.49
CA ALA A 414 6.61 -28.68 16.07
C ALA A 414 8.11 -28.69 15.70
N ASP A 415 8.58 -27.68 14.96
CA ASP A 415 9.98 -27.52 14.58
C ASP A 415 10.90 -27.26 15.79
N SER A 416 10.40 -26.57 16.82
CA SER A 416 11.13 -26.33 18.07
C SER A 416 11.18 -27.53 19.02
N ALA A 417 10.19 -28.43 18.94
CA ALA A 417 10.11 -29.65 19.73
C ALA A 417 10.91 -30.83 19.11
N GLY A 418 11.22 -30.73 17.82
CA GLY A 418 12.01 -31.73 17.09
C GLY A 418 13.53 -31.43 17.06
N ARG A 419 13.95 -30.30 17.69
CA ARG A 419 15.36 -29.95 17.92
C ARG A 419 15.73 -30.15 19.38
#